data_f65545711433fb672c794deac5de3c3f
#
_entry.id   f65545711433fb672c794deac5de3c3f
#
_cell.length_a   1.000
_cell.length_b   1.000
_cell.length_c   1.000
_cell.angle_alpha   90.00
_cell.angle_beta   90.00
_cell.angle_gamma   90.00
#
_symmetry.space_group_name_H-M   'P 1'
#
loop_
_entity.id
_entity.type
_entity.pdbx_description
1 polymer ?
#
loop_
_entity_poly.entity_id
_entity_poly.type
_entity_poly.pdbx_seq_one_letter_code
_entity_poly.pdbx_strand_id
1 'polypeptide(L)'
;MNFLDHGIKVVGWNLEQDVADALSLEYTGTGLQVVKSLPALVAGLRTEDEGQVTILLMIKAGSAVDETVDTLLPMLSAGDVVIDGGNTHFRETRERGQRCAELAIGYVGLGVSGGETGARFGPSMMAGCDEAAWQVVAPILEPIAANSDWGACVQRVGPDGAGHFVKMVHNGIEYADMQLLAECYDLMRSGVGLEASHIADHFESWCAGTLQSYLLELSVGVLRKQDADGRMLVDQILDAAEQKGTGRWTVELALEFGVPIPSIASAVDARVISSMKSDRVELATLRTASPSLTADRTDDVLSRLATALLAARVCVIIQGLQLIEAASAQFSWRVRLSEVLKLWTDGCIIRSRLLDLLIPVLERDNRVHSLLADQHVRAMTDVPWQPVLADFEQSERPAPVLSATRQWFLGLHTASLPQNLTQAQRDAFGAHTYRRIDDPHGPAIHTDWLS
;
A
#
# COMPACT_ATOMS: atom_id res chain seq x y z
N MET A 1 1.69 -22.37 -10.82
CA MET A 1 2.78 -22.32 -11.83
C MET A 1 4.10 -21.90 -11.19
N ASN A 2 4.22 -20.72 -10.56
CA ASN A 2 5.49 -20.26 -9.98
C ASN A 2 6.16 -21.33 -9.09
N PHE A 3 5.42 -21.95 -8.15
CA PHE A 3 5.93 -23.07 -7.33
C PHE A 3 6.43 -24.26 -8.18
N LEU A 4 5.66 -24.66 -9.19
CA LEU A 4 6.02 -25.80 -10.06
C LEU A 4 7.29 -25.52 -10.88
N ASP A 5 7.47 -24.29 -11.37
CA ASP A 5 8.65 -23.88 -12.11
C ASP A 5 9.93 -23.93 -11.25
N HIS A 6 9.77 -23.84 -9.93
CA HIS A 6 10.85 -23.96 -8.94
C HIS A 6 10.95 -25.37 -8.33
N GLY A 7 10.30 -26.36 -8.94
CA GLY A 7 10.39 -27.77 -8.54
C GLY A 7 9.62 -28.13 -7.26
N ILE A 8 8.77 -27.23 -6.77
CA ILE A 8 7.93 -27.46 -5.60
C ILE A 8 6.68 -28.21 -6.03
N LYS A 9 6.43 -29.38 -5.45
CA LYS A 9 5.22 -30.17 -5.70
C LYS A 9 4.00 -29.44 -5.12
N VAL A 10 2.91 -29.39 -5.85
CA VAL A 10 1.69 -28.70 -5.44
C VAL A 10 0.50 -29.64 -5.50
N VAL A 11 -0.25 -29.72 -4.40
CA VAL A 11 -1.59 -30.31 -4.37
C VAL A 11 -2.59 -29.14 -4.32
N GLY A 12 -3.45 -29.05 -5.33
CA GLY A 12 -4.41 -27.96 -5.47
C GLY A 12 -5.86 -28.42 -5.21
N TRP A 13 -6.62 -27.54 -4.56
CA TRP A 13 -8.06 -27.69 -4.39
C TRP A 13 -8.75 -26.34 -4.64
N ASN A 14 -9.94 -26.41 -5.23
CA ASN A 14 -10.81 -25.25 -5.41
C ASN A 14 -12.24 -25.65 -5.04
N LEU A 15 -12.99 -24.70 -4.44
CA LEU A 15 -14.40 -24.90 -4.11
C LEU A 15 -15.25 -25.10 -5.38
N GLU A 16 -14.93 -24.38 -6.46
CA GLU A 16 -15.58 -24.51 -7.76
C GLU A 16 -14.92 -25.65 -8.55
N GLN A 17 -15.65 -26.76 -8.72
CA GLN A 17 -15.10 -27.98 -9.30
C GLN A 17 -14.72 -27.82 -10.78
N ASP A 18 -15.42 -27.01 -11.53
CA ASP A 18 -15.12 -26.68 -12.94
C ASP A 18 -13.79 -25.93 -13.08
N VAL A 19 -13.49 -25.03 -12.14
CA VAL A 19 -12.16 -24.37 -12.06
C VAL A 19 -11.06 -25.36 -11.75
N ALA A 20 -11.30 -26.27 -10.80
CA ALA A 20 -10.37 -27.32 -10.43
C ALA A 20 -10.09 -28.28 -11.61
N ASP A 21 -11.13 -28.70 -12.33
CA ASP A 21 -11.02 -29.60 -13.50
C ASP A 21 -10.30 -28.90 -14.67
N ALA A 22 -10.55 -27.59 -14.91
CA ALA A 22 -9.85 -26.80 -15.92
C ALA A 22 -8.34 -26.71 -15.61
N LEU A 23 -7.98 -26.41 -14.34
CA LEU A 23 -6.58 -26.38 -13.90
C LEU A 23 -5.89 -27.74 -14.05
N SER A 24 -6.57 -28.83 -13.71
CA SER A 24 -6.05 -30.18 -13.87
C SER A 24 -5.72 -30.53 -15.33
N LEU A 25 -6.57 -30.07 -16.26
CA LEU A 25 -6.38 -30.28 -17.70
C LEU A 25 -5.24 -29.42 -18.24
N GLU A 26 -5.23 -28.13 -17.90
CA GLU A 26 -4.24 -27.16 -18.38
C GLU A 26 -2.80 -27.52 -17.95
N TYR A 27 -2.66 -28.03 -16.71
CA TYR A 27 -1.35 -28.35 -16.12
C TYR A 27 -1.06 -29.86 -16.06
N THR A 28 -1.65 -30.63 -16.94
CA THR A 28 -1.36 -32.08 -17.05
C THR A 28 0.14 -32.33 -17.27
N GLY A 29 0.76 -33.17 -16.45
CA GLY A 29 2.17 -33.55 -16.55
C GLY A 29 3.17 -32.57 -15.92
N THR A 30 2.72 -31.48 -15.26
CA THR A 30 3.58 -30.47 -14.62
C THR A 30 3.93 -30.76 -13.17
N GLY A 31 3.38 -31.84 -12.58
CA GLY A 31 3.52 -32.14 -11.15
C GLY A 31 2.44 -31.50 -10.26
N LEU A 32 1.46 -30.81 -10.82
CA LEU A 32 0.25 -30.40 -10.11
C LEU A 32 -0.69 -31.58 -9.94
N GLN A 33 -1.04 -31.88 -8.69
CA GLN A 33 -2.12 -32.82 -8.36
C GLN A 33 -3.36 -32.00 -7.93
N VAL A 34 -4.48 -32.12 -8.64
CA VAL A 34 -5.73 -31.48 -8.27
C VAL A 34 -6.63 -32.49 -7.57
N VAL A 35 -7.18 -32.12 -6.43
CA VAL A 35 -8.05 -32.96 -5.59
C VAL A 35 -9.42 -32.33 -5.40
N LYS A 36 -10.43 -33.14 -4.98
CA LYS A 36 -11.85 -32.73 -4.93
C LYS A 36 -12.34 -32.34 -3.54
N SER A 37 -11.49 -32.39 -2.51
CA SER A 37 -11.88 -32.05 -1.14
C SER A 37 -10.68 -31.64 -0.28
N LEU A 38 -10.92 -30.90 0.80
CA LEU A 38 -9.91 -30.56 1.79
C LEU A 38 -9.30 -31.80 2.48
N PRO A 39 -10.06 -32.86 2.85
CA PRO A 39 -9.45 -34.09 3.35
C PRO A 39 -8.50 -34.76 2.33
N ALA A 40 -8.86 -34.74 1.05
CA ALA A 40 -7.99 -35.26 0.00
C ALA A 40 -6.75 -34.37 -0.22
N LEU A 41 -6.86 -33.07 -0.01
CA LEU A 41 -5.73 -32.13 -0.04
C LEU A 41 -4.71 -32.50 1.06
N VAL A 42 -5.16 -32.58 2.30
CA VAL A 42 -4.30 -32.91 3.44
C VAL A 42 -3.67 -34.29 3.26
N ALA A 43 -4.45 -35.28 2.83
CA ALA A 43 -3.94 -36.62 2.56
C ALA A 43 -2.89 -36.67 1.44
N GLY A 44 -3.07 -35.88 0.38
CA GLY A 44 -2.13 -35.75 -0.74
C GLY A 44 -0.82 -35.04 -0.38
N LEU A 45 -0.85 -34.19 0.65
CA LEU A 45 0.33 -33.50 1.17
C LEU A 45 1.12 -34.32 2.19
N ARG A 46 0.45 -35.22 2.95
CA ARG A 46 1.13 -36.18 3.85
C ARG A 46 1.73 -37.29 3.05
N THR A 47 3.04 -37.25 2.87
CA THR A 47 3.80 -38.36 2.28
C THR A 47 4.15 -39.41 3.33
N GLU A 48 4.57 -40.62 2.90
CA GLU A 48 4.93 -41.75 3.79
C GLU A 48 6.07 -41.41 4.79
N ASP A 49 6.82 -40.33 4.55
CA ASP A 49 7.94 -39.87 5.39
C ASP A 49 7.54 -38.89 6.51
N GLU A 50 6.26 -38.84 6.90
CA GLU A 50 5.74 -37.96 7.99
C GLU A 50 6.11 -36.46 7.84
N GLY A 51 6.18 -35.98 6.62
CA GLY A 51 6.51 -34.59 6.31
C GLY A 51 5.49 -33.60 6.88
N GLN A 52 6.00 -32.43 7.25
CA GLN A 52 5.22 -31.31 7.71
C GLN A 52 4.32 -30.77 6.58
N VAL A 53 3.02 -30.60 6.86
CA VAL A 53 2.05 -30.08 5.87
C VAL A 53 2.06 -28.56 5.88
N THR A 54 2.20 -27.96 4.69
CA THR A 54 2.07 -26.52 4.50
C THR A 54 0.93 -26.24 3.53
N ILE A 55 -0.06 -25.46 3.97
CA ILE A 55 -1.26 -25.12 3.18
C ILE A 55 -1.29 -23.60 2.95
N LEU A 56 -1.31 -23.18 1.69
CA LEU A 56 -1.49 -21.78 1.29
C LEU A 56 -2.95 -21.52 0.90
N LEU A 57 -3.60 -20.60 1.61
CA LEU A 57 -4.94 -20.11 1.32
C LEU A 57 -4.86 -18.85 0.43
N MET A 58 -5.35 -18.95 -0.80
CA MET A 58 -5.50 -17.82 -1.73
C MET A 58 -7.00 -17.61 -2.00
N ILE A 59 -7.77 -17.28 -0.95
CA ILE A 59 -9.22 -17.17 -0.96
C ILE A 59 -9.68 -15.79 -0.50
N LYS A 60 -10.97 -15.49 -0.65
CA LYS A 60 -11.56 -14.23 -0.18
C LYS A 60 -11.40 -14.11 1.34
N ALA A 61 -10.87 -12.99 1.80
CA ALA A 61 -10.74 -12.68 3.23
C ALA A 61 -12.10 -12.64 3.96
N GLY A 62 -12.08 -12.82 5.27
CA GLY A 62 -13.24 -12.86 6.14
C GLY A 62 -13.69 -14.28 6.45
N SER A 63 -15.01 -14.53 6.57
CA SER A 63 -15.58 -15.81 7.01
C SER A 63 -15.13 -17.03 6.19
N ALA A 64 -14.86 -16.85 4.90
CA ALA A 64 -14.38 -17.94 4.05
C ALA A 64 -13.04 -18.52 4.55
N VAL A 65 -12.16 -17.66 5.09
CA VAL A 65 -10.89 -18.10 5.71
C VAL A 65 -11.19 -18.83 7.01
N ASP A 66 -12.11 -18.31 7.85
CA ASP A 66 -12.46 -18.95 9.13
C ASP A 66 -13.05 -20.35 8.91
N GLU A 67 -14.03 -20.48 8.00
CA GLU A 67 -14.65 -21.76 7.66
C GLU A 67 -13.66 -22.79 7.11
N THR A 68 -12.71 -22.30 6.30
CA THR A 68 -11.66 -23.17 5.74
C THR A 68 -10.68 -23.62 6.83
N VAL A 69 -10.22 -22.71 7.67
CA VAL A 69 -9.32 -23.02 8.79
C VAL A 69 -10.01 -23.98 9.77
N ASP A 70 -11.28 -23.73 10.14
CA ASP A 70 -12.05 -24.62 11.03
C ASP A 70 -12.21 -26.03 10.46
N THR A 71 -12.34 -26.16 9.15
CA THR A 71 -12.38 -27.46 8.48
C THR A 71 -11.02 -28.16 8.46
N LEU A 72 -9.93 -27.39 8.33
CA LEU A 72 -8.57 -27.94 8.25
C LEU A 72 -8.02 -28.36 9.61
N LEU A 73 -8.24 -27.57 10.67
CA LEU A 73 -7.63 -27.78 11.98
C LEU A 73 -7.76 -29.21 12.52
N PRO A 74 -8.91 -29.91 12.42
CA PRO A 74 -9.04 -31.30 12.89
C PRO A 74 -8.20 -32.33 12.10
N MET A 75 -7.72 -31.97 10.92
CA MET A 75 -6.94 -32.85 10.03
C MET A 75 -5.45 -32.57 10.09
N LEU A 76 -5.05 -31.46 10.73
CA LEU A 76 -3.65 -31.02 10.87
C LEU A 76 -3.02 -31.57 12.16
N SER A 77 -1.72 -31.60 12.19
CA SER A 77 -0.90 -32.07 13.32
C SER A 77 0.00 -30.95 13.83
N ALA A 78 0.50 -31.11 15.05
CA ALA A 78 1.50 -30.20 15.60
C ALA A 78 2.69 -30.01 14.64
N GLY A 79 3.07 -28.78 14.37
CA GLY A 79 4.12 -28.43 13.44
C GLY A 79 3.65 -28.16 12.00
N ASP A 80 2.45 -28.57 11.59
CA ASP A 80 1.88 -28.16 10.29
C ASP A 80 1.70 -26.64 10.24
N VAL A 81 1.66 -26.05 9.03
CA VAL A 81 1.56 -24.61 8.84
C VAL A 81 0.44 -24.24 7.88
N VAL A 82 -0.39 -23.29 8.28
CA VAL A 82 -1.37 -22.63 7.41
C VAL A 82 -0.88 -21.22 7.08
N ILE A 83 -0.84 -20.90 5.79
CA ILE A 83 -0.48 -19.59 5.26
C ILE A 83 -1.75 -18.92 4.73
N ASP A 84 -2.13 -17.77 5.28
CA ASP A 84 -3.18 -16.92 4.72
C ASP A 84 -2.53 -15.90 3.79
N GLY A 85 -2.65 -16.10 2.47
CA GLY A 85 -2.13 -15.20 1.43
C GLY A 85 -3.15 -14.19 0.92
N GLY A 86 -4.33 -14.10 1.53
CA GLY A 86 -5.38 -13.14 1.18
C GLY A 86 -5.07 -11.72 1.65
N ASN A 87 -5.93 -10.77 1.24
CA ASN A 87 -5.89 -9.41 1.81
C ASN A 87 -6.71 -9.37 3.10
N THR A 88 -6.23 -10.04 4.13
CA THR A 88 -6.91 -10.20 5.42
C THR A 88 -6.62 -9.04 6.36
N HIS A 89 -7.63 -8.64 7.15
CA HIS A 89 -7.43 -7.67 8.21
C HIS A 89 -6.52 -8.27 9.30
N PHE A 90 -5.48 -7.55 9.72
CA PHE A 90 -4.44 -8.08 10.61
C PHE A 90 -4.96 -8.59 11.96
N ARG A 91 -6.09 -8.07 12.47
CA ARG A 91 -6.72 -8.54 13.71
C ARG A 91 -7.32 -9.94 13.55
N GLU A 92 -7.98 -10.21 12.42
CA GLU A 92 -8.46 -11.56 12.09
C GLU A 92 -7.30 -12.55 12.00
N THR A 93 -6.18 -12.11 11.41
CA THR A 93 -4.95 -12.91 11.36
C THR A 93 -4.44 -13.28 12.74
N ARG A 94 -4.45 -12.31 13.69
CA ARG A 94 -4.04 -12.56 15.08
C ARG A 94 -4.95 -13.55 15.78
N GLU A 95 -6.26 -13.41 15.62
CA GLU A 95 -7.27 -14.32 16.21
C GLU A 95 -7.10 -15.73 15.68
N ARG A 96 -6.94 -15.90 14.35
CA ARG A 96 -6.69 -17.20 13.70
C ARG A 96 -5.36 -17.80 14.14
N GLY A 97 -4.32 -16.98 14.22
CA GLY A 97 -3.01 -17.41 14.70
C GLY A 97 -3.04 -17.93 16.14
N GLN A 98 -3.80 -17.31 17.05
CA GLN A 98 -3.97 -17.79 18.41
C GLN A 98 -4.67 -19.15 18.46
N ARG A 99 -5.74 -19.34 17.68
CA ARG A 99 -6.46 -20.63 17.59
C ARG A 99 -5.59 -21.74 17.04
N CYS A 100 -4.76 -21.47 16.03
CA CYS A 100 -3.81 -22.43 15.49
C CYS A 100 -2.72 -22.79 16.51
N ALA A 101 -2.21 -21.80 17.26
CA ALA A 101 -1.18 -21.98 18.26
C ALA A 101 -1.63 -22.89 19.43
N GLU A 102 -2.92 -22.88 19.82
CA GLU A 102 -3.50 -23.77 20.82
C GLU A 102 -3.35 -25.26 20.43
N LEU A 103 -3.24 -25.54 19.13
CA LEU A 103 -3.04 -26.87 18.56
C LEU A 103 -1.58 -27.12 18.11
N ALA A 104 -0.66 -26.22 18.45
CA ALA A 104 0.73 -26.21 17.98
C ALA A 104 0.85 -26.22 16.44
N ILE A 105 -0.10 -25.61 15.74
CA ILE A 105 -0.10 -25.41 14.28
C ILE A 105 0.41 -23.99 14.02
N GLY A 106 1.36 -23.84 13.09
CA GLY A 106 1.86 -22.55 12.64
C GLY A 106 0.82 -21.81 11.81
N TYR A 107 0.69 -20.49 12.02
CA TYR A 107 -0.14 -19.62 11.18
C TYR A 107 0.67 -18.45 10.66
N VAL A 108 0.68 -18.27 9.33
CA VAL A 108 1.43 -17.21 8.66
C VAL A 108 0.45 -16.27 7.98
N GLY A 109 0.36 -15.03 8.44
CA GLY A 109 -0.32 -13.96 7.72
C GLY A 109 0.60 -13.43 6.64
N LEU A 110 0.39 -13.83 5.39
CA LEU A 110 1.27 -13.52 4.27
C LEU A 110 0.68 -12.40 3.39
N GLY A 111 1.20 -11.18 3.53
CA GLY A 111 0.91 -10.12 2.60
C GLY A 111 1.60 -10.38 1.26
N VAL A 112 0.83 -10.55 0.19
CA VAL A 112 1.35 -10.79 -1.17
C VAL A 112 1.08 -9.57 -2.04
N SER A 113 2.08 -9.12 -2.80
CA SER A 113 1.97 -8.03 -3.77
C SER A 113 2.52 -8.44 -5.13
N GLY A 114 2.18 -7.66 -6.18
CA GLY A 114 2.64 -7.84 -7.55
C GLY A 114 1.56 -8.17 -8.57
N GLY A 115 0.31 -8.35 -8.13
CA GLY A 115 -0.81 -8.74 -9.01
C GLY A 115 -0.60 -10.12 -9.66
N GLU A 116 -1.26 -10.39 -10.77
CA GLU A 116 -1.16 -11.66 -11.50
C GLU A 116 0.25 -11.90 -12.04
N THR A 117 0.87 -10.88 -12.61
CA THR A 117 2.24 -10.97 -13.15
C THR A 117 3.26 -11.25 -12.03
N GLY A 118 3.15 -10.54 -10.90
CA GLY A 118 4.01 -10.81 -9.74
C GLY A 118 3.80 -12.22 -9.19
N ALA A 119 2.57 -12.66 -9.00
CA ALA A 119 2.27 -14.02 -8.54
C ALA A 119 2.87 -15.09 -9.47
N ARG A 120 2.92 -14.83 -10.78
CA ARG A 120 3.46 -15.77 -11.77
C ARG A 120 4.99 -15.78 -11.82
N PHE A 121 5.64 -14.62 -11.70
CA PHE A 121 7.07 -14.47 -12.03
C PHE A 121 7.94 -14.02 -10.85
N GLY A 122 7.37 -13.70 -9.72
CA GLY A 122 8.07 -13.27 -8.51
C GLY A 122 7.27 -12.22 -7.74
N PRO A 123 6.51 -12.60 -6.71
CA PRO A 123 5.81 -11.66 -5.85
C PRO A 123 6.76 -11.07 -4.78
N SER A 124 6.40 -9.89 -4.27
CA SER A 124 6.87 -9.40 -2.98
C SER A 124 5.97 -9.94 -1.87
N MET A 125 6.57 -10.50 -0.82
CA MET A 125 5.83 -11.19 0.24
C MET A 125 6.29 -10.75 1.64
N MET A 126 5.34 -10.39 2.50
CA MET A 126 5.53 -9.91 3.86
C MET A 126 4.93 -10.92 4.84
N ALA A 127 5.76 -11.74 5.48
CA ALA A 127 5.29 -12.79 6.39
C ALA A 127 5.17 -12.26 7.83
N GLY A 128 4.01 -12.47 8.45
CA GLY A 128 3.74 -12.25 9.87
C GLY A 128 3.49 -13.59 10.56
N CYS A 129 4.43 -14.04 11.39
CA CYS A 129 4.35 -15.33 12.10
C CYS A 129 5.43 -15.44 13.18
N ASP A 130 5.39 -16.50 13.97
CA ASP A 130 6.51 -16.86 14.83
C ASP A 130 7.73 -17.38 14.05
N GLU A 131 8.84 -17.54 14.72
CA GLU A 131 10.09 -17.98 14.10
C GLU A 131 10.02 -19.43 13.61
N ALA A 132 9.33 -20.32 14.36
CA ALA A 132 9.22 -21.72 13.99
C ALA A 132 8.44 -21.91 12.69
N ALA A 133 7.30 -21.23 12.53
CA ALA A 133 6.53 -21.25 11.30
C ALA A 133 7.33 -20.61 10.13
N TRP A 134 8.13 -19.55 10.39
CA TRP A 134 8.97 -18.95 9.36
C TRP A 134 10.02 -19.94 8.83
N GLN A 135 10.71 -20.67 9.69
CA GLN A 135 11.70 -21.67 9.29
C GLN A 135 11.12 -22.77 8.38
N VAL A 136 9.82 -23.08 8.54
CA VAL A 136 9.10 -24.04 7.67
C VAL A 136 8.80 -23.45 6.31
N VAL A 137 8.30 -22.20 6.27
CA VAL A 137 7.77 -21.62 5.01
C VAL A 137 8.81 -20.89 4.19
N ALA A 138 9.89 -20.37 4.78
CA ALA A 138 10.93 -19.65 4.08
C ALA A 138 11.53 -20.43 2.90
N PRO A 139 11.92 -21.72 3.04
CA PRO A 139 12.46 -22.51 1.94
C PRO A 139 11.47 -22.71 0.77
N ILE A 140 10.16 -22.56 1.04
CA ILE A 140 9.09 -22.68 0.04
C ILE A 140 8.83 -21.32 -0.65
N LEU A 141 8.92 -20.22 0.11
CA LEU A 141 8.56 -18.88 -0.38
C LEU A 141 9.75 -18.15 -1.03
N GLU A 142 10.96 -18.34 -0.54
CA GLU A 142 12.15 -17.65 -1.08
C GLU A 142 12.40 -17.95 -2.56
N PRO A 143 12.33 -19.18 -3.05
CA PRO A 143 12.57 -19.47 -4.46
C PRO A 143 11.58 -18.82 -5.42
N ILE A 144 10.34 -18.60 -4.97
CA ILE A 144 9.26 -18.04 -5.81
C ILE A 144 9.15 -16.53 -5.74
N ALA A 145 9.87 -15.87 -4.82
CA ALA A 145 9.84 -14.42 -4.64
C ALA A 145 10.57 -13.69 -5.76
N ALA A 146 10.21 -12.43 -5.97
CA ALA A 146 11.06 -11.52 -6.75
C ALA A 146 12.43 -11.39 -6.10
N ASN A 147 13.45 -11.08 -6.90
CA ASN A 147 14.81 -10.92 -6.42
C ASN A 147 15.39 -9.60 -6.96
N SER A 148 15.71 -8.70 -6.04
CA SER A 148 16.30 -7.39 -6.34
C SER A 148 17.78 -7.33 -5.95
N ASP A 149 18.42 -6.18 -6.15
CA ASP A 149 19.78 -5.92 -5.67
C ASP A 149 19.91 -6.04 -4.13
N TRP A 150 18.78 -5.99 -3.40
CA TRP A 150 18.71 -6.15 -1.94
C TRP A 150 18.41 -7.59 -1.49
N GLY A 151 18.32 -8.54 -2.42
CA GLY A 151 17.99 -9.94 -2.19
C GLY A 151 16.55 -10.31 -2.49
N ALA A 152 16.13 -11.47 -1.99
CA ALA A 152 14.77 -11.98 -2.20
C ALA A 152 13.72 -11.06 -1.54
N CYS A 153 12.69 -10.70 -2.30
CA CYS A 153 11.59 -9.84 -1.83
C CYS A 153 10.58 -10.64 -0.98
N VAL A 154 11.07 -11.45 -0.07
CA VAL A 154 10.27 -12.17 0.92
C VAL A 154 10.99 -12.22 2.26
N GLN A 155 10.30 -11.89 3.34
CA GLN A 155 10.87 -11.94 4.68
C GLN A 155 9.78 -11.97 5.76
N ARG A 156 10.14 -12.52 6.93
CA ARG A 156 9.37 -12.34 8.15
C ARG A 156 9.53 -10.91 8.66
N VAL A 157 8.47 -10.10 8.57
CA VAL A 157 8.48 -8.69 8.99
C VAL A 157 8.17 -8.52 10.48
N GLY A 158 7.61 -9.55 11.13
CA GLY A 158 7.27 -9.54 12.54
C GLY A 158 6.40 -10.73 12.93
N PRO A 159 6.01 -10.85 14.21
CA PRO A 159 5.09 -11.90 14.65
C PRO A 159 3.64 -11.59 14.24
N ASP A 160 2.76 -12.53 14.47
CA ASP A 160 1.31 -12.51 14.36
C ASP A 160 0.78 -11.80 13.09
N GLY A 161 -0.02 -10.75 13.21
CA GLY A 161 -0.63 -10.00 12.12
C GLY A 161 0.29 -9.01 11.39
N ALA A 162 1.60 -8.94 11.71
CA ALA A 162 2.52 -7.94 11.16
C ALA A 162 2.60 -7.96 9.63
N GLY A 163 2.58 -9.14 9.00
CA GLY A 163 2.64 -9.29 7.55
C GLY A 163 1.45 -8.65 6.83
N HIS A 164 0.24 -8.96 7.26
CA HIS A 164 -0.97 -8.37 6.71
C HIS A 164 -1.08 -6.86 7.01
N PHE A 165 -0.60 -6.41 8.18
CA PHE A 165 -0.56 -4.98 8.49
C PHE A 165 0.36 -4.23 7.54
N VAL A 166 1.59 -4.70 7.34
CA VAL A 166 2.56 -4.11 6.40
C VAL A 166 2.00 -4.10 4.98
N LYS A 167 1.33 -5.19 4.55
CA LYS A 167 0.68 -5.24 3.24
C LYS A 167 -0.49 -4.28 3.12
N MET A 168 -1.29 -4.09 4.15
CA MET A 168 -2.39 -3.12 4.17
C MET A 168 -1.85 -1.69 4.00
N VAL A 169 -0.77 -1.33 4.70
CA VAL A 169 -0.13 -0.02 4.55
C VAL A 169 0.49 0.15 3.16
N HIS A 170 1.13 -0.88 2.62
CA HIS A 170 1.57 -0.90 1.22
C HIS A 170 0.44 -0.51 0.27
N ASN A 171 -0.75 -1.09 0.44
CA ASN A 171 -1.91 -0.75 -0.38
C ASN A 171 -2.37 0.70 -0.16
N GLY A 172 -2.27 1.25 1.05
CA GLY A 172 -2.54 2.66 1.30
C GLY A 172 -1.58 3.59 0.55
N ILE A 173 -0.28 3.28 0.56
CA ILE A 173 0.74 3.99 -0.23
C ILE A 173 0.43 3.89 -1.73
N GLU A 174 0.07 2.71 -2.22
CA GLU A 174 -0.34 2.47 -3.60
C GLU A 174 -1.51 3.37 -4.03
N TYR A 175 -2.53 3.51 -3.18
CA TYR A 175 -3.67 4.40 -3.45
C TYR A 175 -3.23 5.85 -3.62
N ALA A 176 -2.35 6.34 -2.75
CA ALA A 176 -1.85 7.70 -2.82
C ALA A 176 -0.96 7.92 -4.05
N ASP A 177 -0.09 6.98 -4.41
CA ASP A 177 0.75 7.08 -5.60
C ASP A 177 -0.06 7.05 -6.90
N MET A 178 -1.07 6.17 -6.98
CA MET A 178 -2.01 6.15 -8.11
C MET A 178 -2.76 7.48 -8.24
N GLN A 179 -3.23 8.06 -7.14
CA GLN A 179 -3.93 9.33 -7.16
C GLN A 179 -3.01 10.50 -7.53
N LEU A 180 -1.76 10.52 -7.06
CA LEU A 180 -0.77 11.52 -7.47
C LEU A 180 -0.51 11.48 -8.98
N LEU A 181 -0.39 10.28 -9.57
CA LEU A 181 -0.27 10.13 -11.02
C LEU A 181 -1.53 10.58 -11.76
N ALA A 182 -2.72 10.32 -11.20
CA ALA A 182 -3.99 10.79 -11.77
C ALA A 182 -4.11 12.32 -11.72
N GLU A 183 -3.65 12.96 -10.63
CA GLU A 183 -3.58 14.42 -10.51
C GLU A 183 -2.62 15.01 -11.54
N CYS A 184 -1.43 14.42 -11.70
CA CYS A 184 -0.49 14.83 -12.76
C CYS A 184 -1.12 14.70 -14.15
N TYR A 185 -1.76 13.57 -14.43
CA TYR A 185 -2.47 13.33 -15.69
C TYR A 185 -3.56 14.38 -15.94
N ASP A 186 -4.40 14.70 -14.94
CA ASP A 186 -5.48 15.66 -15.10
C ASP A 186 -4.98 17.10 -15.34
N LEU A 187 -3.92 17.53 -14.63
CA LEU A 187 -3.31 18.83 -14.89
C LEU A 187 -2.73 18.91 -16.31
N MET A 188 -2.05 17.86 -16.76
CA MET A 188 -1.48 17.79 -18.12
C MET A 188 -2.57 17.72 -19.19
N ARG A 189 -3.60 16.90 -18.98
CA ARG A 189 -4.70 16.68 -19.93
C ARG A 189 -5.65 17.87 -20.00
N SER A 190 -6.18 18.27 -18.84
CA SER A 190 -7.27 19.24 -18.74
C SER A 190 -6.78 20.66 -18.42
N GLY A 191 -5.68 20.81 -17.68
CA GLY A 191 -5.09 22.10 -17.35
C GLY A 191 -4.22 22.66 -18.48
N VAL A 192 -3.34 21.85 -19.06
CA VAL A 192 -2.40 22.22 -20.13
C VAL A 192 -2.96 21.93 -21.52
N GLY A 193 -3.81 20.91 -21.67
CA GLY A 193 -4.42 20.52 -22.95
C GLY A 193 -3.59 19.51 -23.76
N LEU A 194 -2.75 18.69 -23.11
CA LEU A 194 -1.96 17.66 -23.79
C LEU A 194 -2.81 16.44 -24.13
N GLU A 195 -2.53 15.83 -25.28
CA GLU A 195 -3.09 14.53 -25.64
C GLU A 195 -2.47 13.39 -24.82
N ALA A 196 -3.23 12.29 -24.61
CA ALA A 196 -2.79 11.17 -23.79
C ALA A 196 -1.42 10.58 -24.23
N SER A 197 -1.17 10.51 -25.55
CA SER A 197 0.12 10.07 -26.09
C SER A 197 1.29 10.98 -25.70
N HIS A 198 1.09 12.30 -25.72
CA HIS A 198 2.12 13.25 -25.29
C HIS A 198 2.36 13.19 -23.79
N ILE A 199 1.31 12.95 -22.98
CA ILE A 199 1.46 12.71 -21.55
C ILE A 199 2.28 11.44 -21.31
N ALA A 200 2.04 10.37 -22.10
CA ALA A 200 2.84 9.15 -22.03
C ALA A 200 4.32 9.41 -22.30
N ASP A 201 4.66 10.26 -23.28
CA ASP A 201 6.05 10.60 -23.61
C ASP A 201 6.75 11.33 -22.44
N HIS A 202 6.05 12.22 -21.75
CA HIS A 202 6.55 12.88 -20.54
C HIS A 202 6.73 11.87 -19.38
N PHE A 203 5.76 11.00 -19.13
CA PHE A 203 5.86 9.96 -18.11
C PHE A 203 7.02 9.00 -18.42
N GLU A 204 7.22 8.62 -19.65
CA GLU A 204 8.37 7.81 -20.08
C GLU A 204 9.70 8.53 -19.83
N SER A 205 9.78 9.84 -20.11
CA SER A 205 10.98 10.63 -19.81
C SER A 205 11.28 10.67 -18.30
N TRP A 206 10.26 10.71 -17.46
CA TRP A 206 10.41 10.66 -16.00
C TRP A 206 10.88 9.29 -15.49
N CYS A 207 10.58 8.20 -16.22
CA CYS A 207 11.09 6.86 -15.91
C CYS A 207 12.63 6.74 -16.06
N ALA A 208 13.28 7.64 -16.79
CA ALA A 208 14.75 7.65 -16.89
C ALA A 208 15.46 8.11 -15.60
N GLY A 209 14.74 8.78 -14.69
CA GLY A 209 15.27 9.40 -13.46
C GLY A 209 14.81 8.74 -12.16
N THR A 210 14.87 9.51 -11.08
CA THR A 210 14.47 9.10 -9.71
C THR A 210 12.97 8.83 -9.60
N LEU A 211 12.15 9.36 -10.51
CA LEU A 211 10.70 9.10 -10.56
C LEU A 211 10.36 7.70 -11.10
N GLN A 212 11.34 6.95 -11.64
CA GLN A 212 11.08 5.60 -12.14
C GLN A 212 10.37 4.75 -11.09
N SER A 213 9.22 4.20 -11.50
CA SER A 213 8.42 3.28 -10.70
C SER A 213 7.53 2.43 -11.61
N TYR A 214 7.11 1.29 -11.09
CA TYR A 214 6.21 0.41 -11.83
C TYR A 214 4.89 1.10 -12.23
N LEU A 215 4.27 1.85 -11.32
CA LEU A 215 3.02 2.57 -11.63
C LEU A 215 3.21 3.63 -12.71
N LEU A 216 4.36 4.30 -12.73
CA LEU A 216 4.65 5.28 -13.79
C LEU A 216 4.84 4.58 -15.14
N GLU A 217 5.63 3.49 -15.20
CA GLU A 217 5.82 2.67 -16.40
C GLU A 217 4.50 2.07 -16.91
N LEU A 218 3.69 1.54 -15.98
CA LEU A 218 2.35 1.04 -16.29
C LEU A 218 1.47 2.13 -16.90
N SER A 219 1.53 3.35 -16.36
CA SER A 219 0.77 4.49 -16.85
C SER A 219 1.16 4.86 -18.28
N VAL A 220 2.44 4.76 -18.67
CA VAL A 220 2.89 4.94 -20.07
C VAL A 220 2.15 3.97 -21.01
N GLY A 221 2.11 2.68 -20.63
CA GLY A 221 1.41 1.65 -21.41
C GLY A 221 -0.09 1.90 -21.51
N VAL A 222 -0.72 2.29 -20.39
CA VAL A 222 -2.16 2.63 -20.32
C VAL A 222 -2.49 3.81 -21.24
N LEU A 223 -1.70 4.88 -21.19
CA LEU A 223 -1.93 6.11 -21.95
C LEU A 223 -1.69 5.93 -23.45
N ARG A 224 -0.90 4.95 -23.87
CA ARG A 224 -0.66 4.59 -25.29
C ARG A 224 -1.63 3.57 -25.84
N LYS A 225 -2.45 2.93 -24.97
CA LYS A 225 -3.37 1.90 -25.42
C LYS A 225 -4.53 2.49 -26.21
N GLN A 226 -4.76 1.98 -27.42
CA GLN A 226 -5.90 2.32 -28.25
C GLN A 226 -6.95 1.22 -28.24
N ASP A 227 -8.20 1.59 -28.45
CA ASP A 227 -9.31 0.68 -28.73
C ASP A 227 -9.28 0.19 -30.20
N ALA A 228 -10.26 -0.62 -30.58
CA ALA A 228 -10.35 -1.14 -31.94
C ALA A 228 -10.59 -0.06 -33.01
N ASP A 229 -11.09 1.11 -32.63
CA ASP A 229 -11.36 2.25 -33.49
C ASP A 229 -10.19 3.26 -33.56
N GLY A 230 -9.07 2.96 -32.87
CA GLY A 230 -7.89 3.82 -32.83
C GLY A 230 -7.97 5.00 -31.83
N ARG A 231 -9.00 5.03 -30.96
CA ARG A 231 -9.14 6.05 -29.93
C ARG A 231 -8.35 5.65 -28.69
N MET A 232 -7.80 6.61 -27.96
CA MET A 232 -7.12 6.32 -26.70
C MET A 232 -8.10 5.68 -25.72
N LEU A 233 -7.79 4.45 -25.28
CA LEU A 233 -8.70 3.66 -24.43
C LEU A 233 -8.97 4.34 -23.08
N VAL A 234 -7.98 5.05 -22.51
CA VAL A 234 -8.14 5.79 -21.26
C VAL A 234 -9.26 6.84 -21.33
N ASP A 235 -9.47 7.46 -22.48
CA ASP A 235 -10.54 8.44 -22.70
C ASP A 235 -11.94 7.80 -22.82
N GLN A 236 -12.02 6.46 -22.89
CA GLN A 236 -13.26 5.69 -22.96
C GLN A 236 -13.63 5.03 -21.62
N ILE A 237 -12.77 5.13 -20.62
CA ILE A 237 -12.98 4.52 -19.31
C ILE A 237 -13.83 5.44 -18.43
N LEU A 238 -14.84 4.88 -17.75
CA LEU A 238 -15.62 5.61 -16.78
C LEU A 238 -14.73 6.06 -15.61
N ASP A 239 -14.78 7.33 -15.25
CA ASP A 239 -14.01 7.95 -14.18
C ASP A 239 -14.59 7.65 -12.77
N ALA A 240 -14.82 6.37 -12.50
CA ALA A 240 -15.27 5.84 -11.21
C ALA A 240 -14.35 4.69 -10.78
N ALA A 241 -13.46 4.94 -9.84
CA ALA A 241 -12.48 3.97 -9.39
C ALA A 241 -13.01 3.16 -8.19
N GLU A 242 -13.08 1.84 -8.35
CA GLU A 242 -13.50 0.93 -7.29
C GLU A 242 -12.40 0.74 -6.22
N GLN A 243 -12.79 0.25 -5.04
CA GLN A 243 -11.89 -0.11 -3.95
C GLN A 243 -12.30 -1.42 -3.27
N LYS A 244 -11.30 -2.20 -2.81
CA LYS A 244 -11.52 -3.47 -2.09
C LYS A 244 -11.45 -3.33 -0.56
N GLY A 245 -11.37 -2.10 -0.02
CA GLY A 245 -11.41 -1.79 1.42
C GLY A 245 -10.07 -1.68 2.15
N THR A 246 -8.95 -2.14 1.59
CA THR A 246 -7.63 -2.07 2.26
C THR A 246 -7.14 -0.64 2.50
N GLY A 247 -7.40 0.30 1.56
CA GLY A 247 -7.10 1.72 1.75
C GLY A 247 -7.90 2.33 2.91
N ARG A 248 -9.19 1.98 3.03
CA ARG A 248 -10.04 2.40 4.14
C ARG A 248 -9.49 1.90 5.48
N TRP A 249 -9.14 0.62 5.59
CA TRP A 249 -8.55 0.07 6.81
C TRP A 249 -7.26 0.80 7.22
N THR A 250 -6.43 1.18 6.25
CA THR A 250 -5.21 1.97 6.51
C THR A 250 -5.55 3.29 7.20
N VAL A 251 -6.59 4.00 6.72
CA VAL A 251 -7.04 5.28 7.30
C VAL A 251 -7.66 5.08 8.68
N GLU A 252 -8.54 4.10 8.85
CA GLU A 252 -9.18 3.76 10.13
C GLU A 252 -8.14 3.48 11.21
N LEU A 253 -7.13 2.68 10.91
CA LEU A 253 -6.06 2.34 11.84
C LEU A 253 -5.10 3.50 12.12
N ALA A 254 -4.84 4.35 11.13
CA ALA A 254 -4.04 5.54 11.34
C ALA A 254 -4.73 6.52 12.33
N LEU A 255 -6.04 6.68 12.24
CA LEU A 255 -6.82 7.46 13.20
C LEU A 255 -6.79 6.82 14.59
N GLU A 256 -6.94 5.51 14.67
CA GLU A 256 -6.88 4.77 15.94
C GLU A 256 -5.52 4.91 16.62
N PHE A 257 -4.43 4.85 15.85
CA PHE A 257 -3.06 4.94 16.39
C PHE A 257 -2.57 6.39 16.52
N GLY A 258 -3.38 7.38 16.13
CA GLY A 258 -3.02 8.79 16.19
C GLY A 258 -1.89 9.18 15.22
N VAL A 259 -1.81 8.51 14.07
CA VAL A 259 -0.79 8.77 13.05
C VAL A 259 -1.38 9.58 11.90
N PRO A 260 -0.86 10.77 11.59
CA PRO A 260 -1.38 11.59 10.49
C PRO A 260 -0.89 11.07 9.14
N ILE A 261 -1.83 10.56 8.32
CA ILE A 261 -1.58 10.10 6.94
C ILE A 261 -2.51 10.80 5.94
N PRO A 262 -2.57 12.15 5.92
CA PRO A 262 -3.59 12.85 5.15
C PRO A 262 -3.49 12.60 3.64
N SER A 263 -2.32 12.30 3.11
CA SER A 263 -2.14 11.97 1.69
C SER A 263 -2.88 10.69 1.32
N ILE A 264 -2.73 9.64 2.13
CA ILE A 264 -3.40 8.35 1.91
C ILE A 264 -4.91 8.50 2.12
N ALA A 265 -5.33 9.25 3.15
CA ALA A 265 -6.73 9.54 3.41
C ALA A 265 -7.38 10.27 2.23
N SER A 266 -6.73 11.30 1.70
CA SER A 266 -7.21 12.06 0.54
C SER A 266 -7.33 11.19 -0.73
N ALA A 267 -6.47 10.20 -0.91
CA ALA A 267 -6.59 9.25 -2.02
C ALA A 267 -7.81 8.33 -1.88
N VAL A 268 -8.14 7.91 -0.65
CA VAL A 268 -9.36 7.14 -0.37
C VAL A 268 -10.59 8.01 -0.64
N ASP A 269 -10.61 9.27 -0.17
CA ASP A 269 -11.69 10.22 -0.40
C ASP A 269 -11.88 10.50 -1.90
N ALA A 270 -10.80 10.66 -2.67
CA ALA A 270 -10.86 10.85 -4.11
C ALA A 270 -11.57 9.68 -4.81
N ARG A 271 -11.31 8.42 -4.40
CA ARG A 271 -12.04 7.26 -4.92
C ARG A 271 -13.52 7.27 -4.55
N VAL A 272 -13.86 7.66 -3.32
CA VAL A 272 -15.26 7.82 -2.88
C VAL A 272 -15.96 8.89 -3.72
N ILE A 273 -15.34 10.06 -3.90
CA ILE A 273 -15.88 11.13 -4.76
C ILE A 273 -16.04 10.63 -6.20
N SER A 274 -15.09 9.84 -6.72
CA SER A 274 -15.18 9.31 -8.08
C SER A 274 -16.42 8.44 -8.30
N SER A 275 -16.86 7.69 -7.29
CA SER A 275 -18.05 6.84 -7.36
C SER A 275 -19.37 7.64 -7.39
N MET A 276 -19.37 8.91 -7.00
CA MET A 276 -20.54 9.82 -7.04
C MET A 276 -20.74 10.44 -8.44
N LYS A 277 -20.69 9.62 -9.49
CA LYS A 277 -20.64 10.12 -10.89
C LYS A 277 -21.84 10.95 -11.27
N SER A 278 -23.07 10.53 -10.92
CA SER A 278 -24.30 11.24 -11.22
C SER A 278 -24.33 12.64 -10.61
N ASP A 279 -24.00 12.73 -9.32
CA ASP A 279 -24.01 13.98 -8.57
C ASP A 279 -22.94 14.93 -9.11
N ARG A 280 -21.72 14.40 -9.43
CA ARG A 280 -20.66 15.22 -10.01
C ARG A 280 -21.04 15.80 -11.39
N VAL A 281 -21.71 15.00 -12.24
CA VAL A 281 -22.16 15.48 -13.54
C VAL A 281 -23.23 16.57 -13.38
N GLU A 282 -24.20 16.39 -12.50
CA GLU A 282 -25.21 17.42 -12.20
C GLU A 282 -24.57 18.72 -11.67
N LEU A 283 -23.74 18.61 -10.64
CA LEU A 283 -23.07 19.76 -10.03
C LEU A 283 -22.14 20.49 -11.00
N ALA A 284 -21.49 19.78 -11.90
CA ALA A 284 -20.61 20.38 -12.92
C ALA A 284 -21.39 21.34 -13.85
N THR A 285 -22.69 21.10 -14.10
CA THR A 285 -23.52 22.00 -14.92
C THR A 285 -23.76 23.37 -14.28
N LEU A 286 -23.56 23.47 -12.96
CA LEU A 286 -23.75 24.70 -12.18
C LEU A 286 -22.50 25.58 -12.14
N ARG A 287 -21.37 25.12 -12.69
CA ARG A 287 -20.11 25.84 -12.71
C ARG A 287 -19.82 26.42 -14.09
N THR A 288 -19.09 27.52 -14.13
CA THR A 288 -18.46 28.02 -15.36
C THR A 288 -17.33 27.09 -15.81
N ALA A 289 -17.03 27.11 -17.10
CA ALA A 289 -15.91 26.32 -17.63
C ALA A 289 -14.58 26.72 -16.94
N SER A 290 -13.81 25.72 -16.55
CA SER A 290 -12.51 25.93 -15.96
C SER A 290 -11.52 26.51 -16.97
N PRO A 291 -10.67 27.48 -16.58
CA PRO A 291 -9.67 28.06 -17.46
C PRO A 291 -8.56 27.05 -17.79
N SER A 292 -7.96 27.16 -18.96
CA SER A 292 -6.76 26.42 -19.33
C SER A 292 -5.51 27.25 -19.04
N LEU A 293 -4.41 26.59 -18.73
CA LEU A 293 -3.10 27.23 -18.61
C LEU A 293 -2.60 27.61 -20.02
N THR A 294 -1.80 28.67 -20.11
CA THR A 294 -1.27 29.13 -21.39
C THR A 294 -0.17 28.22 -21.91
N ALA A 295 -0.15 27.96 -23.23
CA ALA A 295 0.75 27.01 -23.85
C ALA A 295 2.24 27.35 -23.73
N ASP A 296 2.58 28.63 -23.59
CA ASP A 296 3.95 29.12 -23.39
C ASP A 296 4.56 28.70 -22.03
N ARG A 297 3.74 28.19 -21.10
CA ARG A 297 4.18 27.75 -19.76
C ARG A 297 4.30 26.24 -19.64
N THR A 298 4.05 25.45 -20.69
CA THR A 298 3.95 24.00 -20.62
C THR A 298 5.20 23.34 -20.01
N ASP A 299 6.39 23.60 -20.54
CA ASP A 299 7.63 22.97 -20.05
C ASP A 299 7.92 23.32 -18.58
N ASP A 300 7.63 24.53 -18.18
CA ASP A 300 7.80 25.01 -16.81
C ASP A 300 6.81 24.34 -15.85
N VAL A 301 5.54 24.19 -16.24
CA VAL A 301 4.53 23.43 -15.48
C VAL A 301 4.95 21.96 -15.33
N LEU A 302 5.38 21.30 -16.38
CA LEU A 302 5.79 19.91 -16.37
C LEU A 302 7.02 19.65 -15.49
N SER A 303 8.01 20.55 -15.53
CA SER A 303 9.21 20.46 -14.69
C SER A 303 8.87 20.59 -13.20
N ARG A 304 8.00 21.56 -12.86
CA ARG A 304 7.52 21.74 -11.47
C ARG A 304 6.69 20.55 -11.01
N LEU A 305 5.84 20.02 -11.89
CA LEU A 305 4.99 18.88 -11.60
C LEU A 305 5.81 17.62 -11.27
N ALA A 306 6.85 17.32 -12.07
CA ALA A 306 7.78 16.22 -11.81
C ALA A 306 8.47 16.36 -10.44
N THR A 307 8.93 17.58 -10.13
CA THR A 307 9.59 17.88 -8.85
C THR A 307 8.64 17.69 -7.66
N ALA A 308 7.41 18.19 -7.77
CA ALA A 308 6.39 18.05 -6.73
C ALA A 308 5.91 16.60 -6.58
N LEU A 309 5.79 15.84 -7.68
CA LEU A 309 5.45 14.41 -7.65
C LEU A 309 6.51 13.62 -6.87
N LEU A 310 7.81 13.85 -7.12
CA LEU A 310 8.88 13.19 -6.39
C LEU A 310 8.77 13.49 -4.88
N ALA A 311 8.64 14.75 -4.53
CA ALA A 311 8.51 15.16 -3.14
C ALA A 311 7.28 14.55 -2.45
N ALA A 312 6.14 14.52 -3.15
CA ALA A 312 4.92 13.92 -2.64
C ALA A 312 5.06 12.41 -2.40
N ARG A 313 5.67 11.69 -3.33
CA ARG A 313 5.93 10.25 -3.19
C ARG A 313 6.80 9.92 -1.98
N VAL A 314 7.87 10.68 -1.76
CA VAL A 314 8.71 10.54 -0.54
C VAL A 314 7.85 10.71 0.71
N CYS A 315 7.05 11.77 0.77
CA CYS A 315 6.18 12.04 1.93
C CYS A 315 5.13 10.95 2.14
N VAL A 316 4.54 10.41 1.06
CA VAL A 316 3.55 9.31 1.14
C VAL A 316 4.18 8.04 1.71
N ILE A 317 5.39 7.67 1.27
CA ILE A 317 6.13 6.53 1.83
C ILE A 317 6.40 6.77 3.32
N ILE A 318 6.85 7.95 3.69
CA ILE A 318 7.13 8.31 5.09
C ILE A 318 5.86 8.20 5.95
N GLN A 319 4.71 8.68 5.48
CA GLN A 319 3.42 8.53 6.19
C GLN A 319 3.06 7.06 6.42
N GLY A 320 3.23 6.21 5.40
CA GLY A 320 3.01 4.76 5.55
C GLY A 320 3.97 4.12 6.55
N LEU A 321 5.26 4.46 6.50
CA LEU A 321 6.25 3.96 7.44
C LEU A 321 5.98 4.43 8.88
N GLN A 322 5.50 5.66 9.10
CA GLN A 322 5.06 6.15 10.42
C GLN A 322 3.95 5.27 10.99
N LEU A 323 3.00 4.85 10.17
CA LEU A 323 1.94 3.97 10.61
C LEU A 323 2.45 2.57 10.96
N ILE A 324 3.40 2.02 10.19
CA ILE A 324 4.05 0.74 10.51
C ILE A 324 4.86 0.86 11.82
N GLU A 325 5.62 1.95 12.00
CA GLU A 325 6.41 2.21 13.21
C GLU A 325 5.51 2.27 14.46
N ALA A 326 4.39 3.00 14.38
CA ALA A 326 3.41 3.11 15.47
C ALA A 326 2.79 1.75 15.83
N ALA A 327 2.34 0.98 14.85
CA ALA A 327 1.81 -0.37 15.07
C ALA A 327 2.87 -1.31 15.65
N SER A 328 4.10 -1.25 15.12
CA SER A 328 5.23 -2.04 15.62
C SER A 328 5.53 -1.75 17.09
N ALA A 329 5.43 -0.50 17.51
CA ALA A 329 5.58 -0.11 18.91
C ALA A 329 4.41 -0.63 19.77
N GLN A 330 3.17 -0.42 19.31
CA GLN A 330 1.96 -0.80 20.04
C GLN A 330 1.85 -2.32 20.28
N PHE A 331 2.20 -3.12 19.26
CA PHE A 331 2.10 -4.59 19.32
C PHE A 331 3.44 -5.28 19.63
N SER A 332 4.50 -4.51 19.86
CA SER A 332 5.86 -5.03 20.12
C SER A 332 6.40 -5.94 19.00
N TRP A 333 6.05 -5.64 17.74
CA TRP A 333 6.45 -6.45 16.58
C TRP A 333 7.92 -6.33 16.20
N ARG A 334 8.58 -5.23 16.58
CA ARG A 334 9.98 -4.95 16.26
C ARG A 334 10.26 -4.96 14.76
N VAL A 335 9.35 -4.41 13.97
CA VAL A 335 9.49 -4.31 12.52
C VAL A 335 10.72 -3.48 12.16
N ARG A 336 11.54 -3.97 11.25
CA ARG A 336 12.65 -3.23 10.68
C ARG A 336 12.18 -2.55 9.40
N LEU A 337 12.08 -1.22 9.43
CA LEU A 337 11.55 -0.43 8.30
C LEU A 337 12.44 -0.52 7.06
N SER A 338 13.77 -0.61 7.23
CA SER A 338 14.70 -0.86 6.12
C SER A 338 14.39 -2.18 5.41
N GLU A 339 14.11 -3.24 6.17
CA GLU A 339 13.77 -4.54 5.57
C GLU A 339 12.42 -4.50 4.86
N VAL A 340 11.44 -3.75 5.40
CA VAL A 340 10.16 -3.54 4.71
C VAL A 340 10.36 -2.85 3.35
N LEU A 341 11.20 -1.81 3.28
CA LEU A 341 11.49 -1.15 2.00
C LEU A 341 12.20 -2.08 1.01
N LYS A 342 13.13 -2.93 1.48
CA LYS A 342 13.81 -3.92 0.63
C LYS A 342 12.82 -4.89 -0.02
N LEU A 343 11.80 -5.34 0.71
CA LEU A 343 10.74 -6.18 0.16
C LEU A 343 9.95 -5.51 -0.96
N TRP A 344 9.87 -4.18 -0.94
CA TRP A 344 9.11 -3.40 -1.91
C TRP A 344 9.92 -2.95 -3.13
N THR A 345 11.21 -3.29 -3.21
CA THR A 345 12.07 -2.90 -4.33
C THR A 345 11.79 -3.66 -5.62
N ASP A 346 11.24 -4.88 -5.54
CA ASP A 346 10.75 -5.63 -6.70
C ASP A 346 9.52 -6.48 -6.37
N GLY A 347 8.87 -7.04 -7.38
CA GLY A 347 7.71 -7.94 -7.25
C GLY A 347 6.46 -7.30 -6.64
N CYS A 348 6.42 -5.98 -6.45
CA CYS A 348 5.26 -5.29 -5.88
C CYS A 348 4.79 -4.10 -6.74
N ILE A 349 3.61 -3.58 -6.44
CA ILE A 349 2.99 -2.49 -7.21
C ILE A 349 3.69 -1.13 -6.96
N ILE A 350 4.25 -0.91 -5.78
CA ILE A 350 4.89 0.37 -5.40
C ILE A 350 6.41 0.38 -5.59
N ARG A 351 6.97 -0.63 -6.28
CA ARG A 351 8.41 -0.68 -6.55
C ARG A 351 8.88 0.54 -7.33
N SER A 352 9.98 1.14 -6.87
CA SER A 352 10.53 2.37 -7.45
C SER A 352 11.99 2.56 -7.05
N ARG A 353 12.77 3.27 -7.88
CA ARG A 353 14.14 3.70 -7.54
C ARG A 353 14.23 4.56 -6.27
N LEU A 354 13.13 5.18 -5.90
CA LEU A 354 13.07 6.00 -4.70
C LEU A 354 13.39 5.18 -3.43
N LEU A 355 12.98 3.91 -3.39
CA LEU A 355 13.23 3.04 -2.25
C LEU A 355 14.73 2.83 -2.00
N ASP A 356 15.52 2.71 -3.07
CA ASP A 356 16.98 2.54 -2.98
C ASP A 356 17.67 3.74 -2.29
N LEU A 357 17.08 4.92 -2.37
CA LEU A 357 17.58 6.12 -1.70
C LEU A 357 17.20 6.18 -0.21
N LEU A 358 16.08 5.58 0.17
CA LEU A 358 15.56 5.60 1.54
C LEU A 358 16.13 4.46 2.40
N ILE A 359 16.40 3.30 1.82
CA ILE A 359 16.91 2.11 2.53
C ILE A 359 18.19 2.41 3.32
N PRO A 360 19.25 3.01 2.76
CA PRO A 360 20.49 3.26 3.49
C PRO A 360 20.33 4.20 4.68
N VAL A 361 19.34 5.09 4.65
CA VAL A 361 19.04 5.98 5.79
C VAL A 361 18.46 5.17 6.94
N LEU A 362 17.50 4.29 6.66
CA LEU A 362 16.87 3.43 7.67
C LEU A 362 17.79 2.30 8.16
N GLU A 363 18.77 1.88 7.38
CA GLU A 363 19.80 0.93 7.86
C GLU A 363 20.71 1.54 8.95
N ARG A 364 21.00 2.85 8.84
CA ARG A 364 21.76 3.58 9.86
C ARG A 364 20.95 3.84 11.12
N ASP A 365 19.68 4.19 10.97
CA ASP A 365 18.75 4.46 12.07
C ASP A 365 17.33 4.08 11.66
N ASN A 366 16.83 2.97 12.19
CA ASN A 366 15.54 2.37 11.84
C ASN A 366 14.34 3.13 12.44
N ARG A 367 14.38 4.46 12.44
CA ARG A 367 13.28 5.34 12.86
C ARG A 367 12.85 6.23 11.69
N VAL A 368 11.56 6.43 11.54
CA VAL A 368 11.03 7.33 10.48
C VAL A 368 11.58 8.75 10.61
N HIS A 369 11.81 9.22 11.84
CA HIS A 369 12.43 10.52 12.07
C HIS A 369 13.77 10.69 11.35
N SER A 370 14.55 9.62 11.19
CA SER A 370 15.84 9.67 10.48
C SER A 370 15.68 10.04 9.00
N LEU A 371 14.60 9.61 8.34
CA LEU A 371 14.26 10.01 6.98
C LEU A 371 13.96 11.51 6.88
N LEU A 372 13.17 12.04 7.82
CA LEU A 372 12.83 13.46 7.85
C LEU A 372 14.04 14.36 8.15
N ALA A 373 15.01 13.85 8.88
CA ALA A 373 16.24 14.56 9.26
C ALA A 373 17.36 14.44 8.22
N ASP A 374 17.33 13.42 7.35
CA ASP A 374 18.39 13.15 6.37
C ASP A 374 18.48 14.26 5.32
N GLN A 375 19.71 14.71 5.01
CA GLN A 375 19.95 15.83 4.09
C GLN A 375 19.48 15.52 2.66
N HIS A 376 19.67 14.28 2.17
CA HIS A 376 19.27 13.91 0.81
C HIS A 376 17.76 13.80 0.69
N VAL A 377 17.09 13.24 1.70
CA VAL A 377 15.62 13.15 1.76
C VAL A 377 15.04 14.56 1.82
N ARG A 378 15.59 15.44 2.65
CA ARG A 378 15.17 16.85 2.73
C ARG A 378 15.35 17.57 1.40
N ALA A 379 16.43 17.36 0.67
CA ALA A 379 16.63 17.96 -0.64
C ALA A 379 15.56 17.54 -1.67
N MET A 380 14.98 16.34 -1.53
CA MET A 380 13.88 15.86 -2.37
C MET A 380 12.51 16.41 -1.93
N THR A 381 12.33 16.77 -0.66
CA THR A 381 11.01 17.15 -0.11
C THR A 381 10.85 18.65 0.12
N ASP A 382 11.93 19.37 0.40
CA ASP A 382 11.93 20.82 0.60
C ASP A 382 12.03 21.57 -0.74
N VAL A 383 11.03 21.41 -1.57
CA VAL A 383 10.92 21.97 -2.91
C VAL A 383 9.86 23.07 -2.97
N PRO A 384 9.86 23.96 -3.99
CA PRO A 384 8.84 24.98 -4.15
C PRO A 384 7.50 24.37 -4.60
N TRP A 385 6.62 24.03 -3.66
CA TRP A 385 5.29 23.47 -3.92
C TRP A 385 4.28 24.50 -4.45
N GLN A 386 4.40 25.78 -4.06
CA GLN A 386 3.41 26.82 -4.38
C GLN A 386 3.15 26.96 -5.88
N PRO A 387 4.17 27.02 -6.77
CA PRO A 387 3.91 27.21 -8.19
C PRO A 387 3.04 26.10 -8.80
N VAL A 388 3.28 24.83 -8.46
CA VAL A 388 2.48 23.73 -9.01
C VAL A 388 1.07 23.71 -8.42
N LEU A 389 0.90 23.99 -7.12
CA LEU A 389 -0.43 24.11 -6.52
C LEU A 389 -1.20 25.30 -7.12
N ALA A 390 -0.52 26.41 -7.40
CA ALA A 390 -1.14 27.54 -8.11
C ALA A 390 -1.57 27.20 -9.54
N ASP A 391 -0.85 26.33 -10.25
CA ASP A 391 -1.25 25.83 -11.57
C ASP A 391 -2.54 25.00 -11.48
N PHE A 392 -2.69 24.13 -10.45
CA PHE A 392 -3.94 23.41 -10.18
C PHE A 392 -5.09 24.36 -9.84
N GLU A 393 -4.87 25.33 -8.97
CA GLU A 393 -5.90 26.35 -8.61
C GLU A 393 -6.29 27.20 -9.80
N GLN A 394 -5.32 27.69 -10.58
CA GLN A 394 -5.57 28.53 -11.76
C GLN A 394 -6.38 27.79 -12.82
N SER A 395 -6.13 26.50 -13.00
CA SER A 395 -6.88 25.64 -13.93
C SER A 395 -8.12 25.00 -13.30
N GLU A 396 -8.42 25.32 -12.03
CA GLU A 396 -9.53 24.75 -11.25
C GLU A 396 -9.55 23.21 -11.27
N ARG A 397 -8.36 22.59 -11.25
CA ARG A 397 -8.22 21.13 -11.17
C ARG A 397 -8.02 20.70 -9.73
N PRO A 398 -8.70 19.62 -9.28
CA PRO A 398 -8.51 19.11 -7.93
C PRO A 398 -7.15 18.41 -7.78
N ALA A 399 -6.43 18.70 -6.71
CA ALA A 399 -5.18 18.05 -6.33
C ALA A 399 -5.22 17.62 -4.84
N PRO A 400 -6.15 16.73 -4.45
CA PRO A 400 -6.36 16.42 -3.04
C PRO A 400 -5.14 15.80 -2.38
N VAL A 401 -4.44 14.86 -3.01
CA VAL A 401 -3.28 14.19 -2.42
C VAL A 401 -2.07 15.12 -2.40
N LEU A 402 -1.78 15.83 -3.49
CA LEU A 402 -0.66 16.77 -3.55
C LEU A 402 -0.81 17.87 -2.51
N SER A 403 -2.00 18.45 -2.40
CA SER A 403 -2.32 19.49 -1.41
C SER A 403 -2.22 18.98 0.03
N ALA A 404 -2.81 17.83 0.34
CA ALA A 404 -2.75 17.23 1.66
C ALA A 404 -1.31 16.88 2.06
N THR A 405 -0.51 16.38 1.12
CA THR A 405 0.90 16.07 1.34
C THR A 405 1.69 17.32 1.71
N ARG A 406 1.47 18.41 0.97
CA ARG A 406 2.11 19.70 1.28
C ARG A 406 1.72 20.22 2.66
N GLN A 407 0.45 20.16 3.03
CA GLN A 407 -0.01 20.61 4.35
C GLN A 407 0.58 19.76 5.49
N TRP A 408 0.65 18.45 5.31
CA TRP A 408 1.31 17.56 6.26
C TRP A 408 2.81 17.91 6.42
N PHE A 409 3.53 18.11 5.32
CA PHE A 409 4.94 18.50 5.34
C PHE A 409 5.14 19.82 6.09
N LEU A 410 4.34 20.85 5.79
CA LEU A 410 4.40 22.14 6.47
C LEU A 410 4.11 22.00 7.97
N GLY A 411 3.09 21.22 8.33
CA GLY A 411 2.72 21.00 9.73
C GLY A 411 3.87 20.41 10.54
N LEU A 412 4.57 19.41 9.98
CA LEU A 412 5.73 18.79 10.65
C LEU A 412 6.95 19.72 10.76
N HIS A 413 7.09 20.72 9.86
CA HIS A 413 8.20 21.66 9.85
C HIS A 413 7.84 23.03 10.48
N THR A 414 6.68 23.14 11.14
CA THR A 414 6.23 24.35 11.82
C THR A 414 6.36 24.21 13.32
N ALA A 415 7.28 24.95 13.93
CA ALA A 415 7.57 24.84 15.37
C ALA A 415 6.41 25.28 16.25
N SER A 416 5.58 26.24 15.82
CA SER A 416 4.42 26.73 16.56
C SER A 416 3.17 26.63 15.69
N LEU A 417 2.29 25.72 16.08
CA LEU A 417 1.04 25.47 15.39
C LEU A 417 -0.12 26.24 16.05
N PRO A 418 -1.21 26.54 15.32
CA PRO A 418 -2.36 27.29 15.86
C PRO A 418 -3.24 26.48 16.81
N GLN A 419 -2.84 25.27 17.19
CA GLN A 419 -3.55 24.39 18.14
C GLN A 419 -3.58 24.92 19.56
N ASN A 420 -2.79 25.97 19.88
CA ASN A 420 -2.93 26.74 21.10
C ASN A 420 -4.32 27.38 21.22
N LEU A 421 -4.86 27.94 20.12
CA LEU A 421 -6.24 28.46 20.11
C LEU A 421 -7.26 27.32 20.30
N THR A 422 -7.10 26.20 19.59
CA THR A 422 -7.97 25.03 19.76
C THR A 422 -7.98 24.54 21.20
N GLN A 423 -6.81 24.45 21.85
CA GLN A 423 -6.71 24.00 23.25
C GLN A 423 -7.31 25.01 24.21
N ALA A 424 -7.11 26.33 23.96
CA ALA A 424 -7.75 27.39 24.75
C ALA A 424 -9.29 27.35 24.65
N GLN A 425 -9.82 27.15 23.43
CA GLN A 425 -11.26 26.97 23.21
C GLN A 425 -11.79 25.74 23.99
N ARG A 426 -11.11 24.61 23.96
CA ARG A 426 -11.49 23.40 24.69
C ARG A 426 -11.52 23.67 26.21
N ASP A 427 -10.56 24.41 26.70
CA ASP A 427 -10.54 24.80 28.11
C ASP A 427 -11.67 25.77 28.46
N ALA A 428 -11.93 26.77 27.60
CA ALA A 428 -12.98 27.76 27.82
C ALA A 428 -14.39 27.16 27.86
N PHE A 429 -14.71 26.22 26.96
CA PHE A 429 -16.06 25.64 26.93
C PHE A 429 -16.23 24.39 27.79
N GLY A 430 -15.16 23.72 28.20
CA GLY A 430 -15.27 22.40 28.84
C GLY A 430 -14.24 22.11 29.95
N ALA A 431 -13.48 23.09 30.40
CA ALA A 431 -12.44 22.94 31.44
C ALA A 431 -11.44 21.78 31.11
N HIS A 432 -11.11 21.62 29.83
CA HIS A 432 -10.23 20.52 29.37
C HIS A 432 -8.77 20.76 29.70
N THR A 433 -8.45 21.82 30.40
CA THR A 433 -7.13 22.23 30.85
C THR A 433 -6.10 22.42 29.72
N TYR A 434 -5.02 23.08 30.00
CA TYR A 434 -3.89 23.26 29.09
C TYR A 434 -2.59 23.35 29.87
N ARG A 435 -1.45 23.22 29.17
CA ARG A 435 -0.10 23.44 29.71
C ARG A 435 0.47 24.72 29.15
N ARG A 436 1.27 25.40 29.93
CA ARG A 436 1.93 26.65 29.53
C ARG A 436 3.22 26.36 28.78
N ILE A 437 3.60 27.29 27.87
CA ILE A 437 4.85 27.20 27.11
C ILE A 437 6.08 27.32 28.02
N ASP A 438 5.97 28.18 29.05
CA ASP A 438 7.03 28.43 30.06
C ASP A 438 7.17 27.29 31.06
N ASP A 439 6.20 26.37 31.15
CA ASP A 439 6.25 25.17 31.98
C ASP A 439 5.53 23.99 31.26
N PRO A 440 6.14 23.40 30.23
CA PRO A 440 5.49 22.36 29.41
C PRO A 440 5.32 21.01 30.14
N HIS A 441 6.03 20.81 31.24
CA HIS A 441 5.95 19.62 32.08
C HIS A 441 5.20 19.87 33.39
N GLY A 442 4.78 21.10 33.67
CA GLY A 442 4.02 21.50 34.85
C GLY A 442 2.60 20.95 34.87
N PRO A 443 1.85 21.26 35.94
CA PRO A 443 0.46 20.81 36.05
C PRO A 443 -0.39 21.39 34.91
N ALA A 444 -1.37 20.62 34.45
CA ALA A 444 -2.41 21.13 33.59
C ALA A 444 -3.30 22.11 34.39
N ILE A 445 -3.61 23.26 33.82
CA ILE A 445 -4.37 24.34 34.46
C ILE A 445 -5.65 24.65 33.69
N HIS A 446 -6.65 25.13 34.39
CA HIS A 446 -7.87 25.72 33.84
C HIS A 446 -7.89 27.24 34.07
N THR A 447 -8.44 27.97 33.14
CA THR A 447 -8.62 29.42 33.26
C THR A 447 -10.08 29.78 33.01
N ASP A 448 -10.61 30.68 33.86
CA ASP A 448 -11.88 31.31 33.57
C ASP A 448 -11.65 32.40 32.50
N TRP A 449 -11.96 32.05 31.25
CA TRP A 449 -11.65 32.87 30.06
C TRP A 449 -12.64 34.02 29.86
N LEU A 450 -13.80 33.99 30.52
CA LEU A 450 -14.92 34.87 30.22
C LEU A 450 -15.36 35.71 31.41
N SER A 451 -14.67 35.60 32.56
CA SER A 451 -14.89 36.40 33.78
C SER A 451 -14.22 37.78 33.72
#